data_aba0dcbd30efa2106d7e0b6b6734e09e
#
_entry.id   aba0dcbd30efa2106d7e0b6b6734e09e
#
_cell.length_a   1.000
_cell.length_b   1.000
_cell.length_c   1.000
_cell.angle_alpha   90.00
_cell.angle_beta   90.00
_cell.angle_gamma   90.00
#
_symmetry.space_group_name_H-M   'P 1'
#
loop_
_entity.id
_entity.type
_entity.pdbx_description
1 polymer ?
#
loop_
_entity_poly.entity_id
_entity_poly.type
_entity_poly.pdbx_seq_one_letter_code
_entity_poly.pdbx_strand_id
1 'polypeptide(L)'
;MVGDDALAVVEVREIELAATGELRARVLRNHLPSLPAEAASDELPSTWHLGAFRGHRLVGVVTGFPEDAPGHPGVPAQRFRFMAVEPSDQGGGVGTALMAEVIQRARTRGDRLLWANGRDTALDFYVRLGFNVVGESFVDQVSQLPHHLVLLEL
;
A
#
# COMPACT_ATOMS: atom_id res chain seq x y z
N MET A 1 -6.88 12.18 -29.19
CA MET A 1 -5.93 11.08 -28.99
C MET A 1 -6.08 10.53 -27.60
N VAL A 2 -6.24 9.23 -27.50
CA VAL A 2 -6.36 8.57 -26.21
C VAL A 2 -5.21 9.04 -25.36
N GLY A 3 -5.58 9.58 -24.25
CA GLY A 3 -4.73 10.32 -23.40
C GLY A 3 -3.30 9.86 -23.34
N ASP A 4 -2.42 10.75 -23.66
CA ASP A 4 -1.00 10.57 -23.42
C ASP A 4 -0.76 10.09 -21.99
N ASP A 5 -1.63 10.48 -21.03
CA ASP A 5 -1.59 10.06 -19.65
C ASP A 5 -1.76 8.55 -19.47
N ALA A 6 -2.59 7.89 -20.27
CA ALA A 6 -2.80 6.45 -20.19
C ALA A 6 -1.57 5.65 -20.62
N LEU A 7 -0.69 6.25 -21.44
CA LEU A 7 0.55 5.65 -21.93
C LEU A 7 1.77 6.17 -21.20
N ALA A 8 1.60 7.18 -20.33
CA ALA A 8 2.71 7.77 -19.60
C ALA A 8 3.30 6.77 -18.61
N VAL A 9 4.62 6.83 -18.44
CA VAL A 9 5.33 6.05 -17.43
C VAL A 9 4.81 6.44 -16.05
N VAL A 10 4.67 5.45 -15.17
CA VAL A 10 4.28 5.69 -13.80
C VAL A 10 5.50 6.20 -13.02
N GLU A 11 5.36 7.37 -12.43
CA GLU A 11 6.34 7.94 -11.51
C GLU A 11 5.86 7.81 -10.07
N VAL A 12 6.74 7.33 -9.19
CA VAL A 12 6.44 7.20 -7.76
C VAL A 12 7.29 8.20 -7.00
N ARG A 13 6.65 8.98 -6.12
CA ARG A 13 7.33 9.98 -5.29
C ARG A 13 6.61 10.19 -3.97
N GLU A 14 7.31 10.80 -3.02
CA GLU A 14 6.70 11.16 -1.75
C GLU A 14 5.62 12.23 -1.94
N ILE A 15 4.54 12.07 -1.16
CA ILE A 15 3.42 13.00 -1.14
C ILE A 15 3.03 13.32 0.30
N GLU A 16 2.28 14.40 0.49
CA GLU A 16 1.72 14.75 1.78
C GLU A 16 0.54 13.85 2.14
N LEU A 17 0.30 13.67 3.44
CA LEU A 17 -0.85 12.91 3.95
C LEU A 17 -2.17 13.42 3.32
N ALA A 18 -2.35 14.72 3.23
CA ALA A 18 -3.57 15.31 2.68
C ALA A 18 -3.86 14.84 1.25
N ALA A 19 -2.82 14.53 0.46
CA ALA A 19 -2.99 14.06 -0.92
C ALA A 19 -3.53 12.63 -1.01
N THR A 20 -3.47 11.85 0.06
CA THR A 20 -3.89 10.44 0.05
C THR A 20 -5.40 10.24 0.25
N GLY A 21 -6.07 11.21 0.87
CA GLY A 21 -7.40 11.01 1.44
C GLY A 21 -8.49 10.68 0.43
N GLU A 22 -8.49 11.34 -0.72
CA GLU A 22 -9.53 11.15 -1.73
C GLU A 22 -9.49 9.74 -2.33
N LEU A 23 -8.31 9.28 -2.76
CA LEU A 23 -8.17 7.93 -3.29
C LEU A 23 -8.45 6.85 -2.24
N ARG A 24 -7.97 7.03 -1.03
CA ARG A 24 -8.25 6.10 0.07
C ARG A 24 -9.75 5.95 0.30
N ALA A 25 -10.46 7.07 0.44
CA ALA A 25 -11.89 7.04 0.73
C ALA A 25 -12.68 6.42 -0.42
N ARG A 26 -12.41 6.85 -1.64
CA ARG A 26 -13.17 6.41 -2.81
C ARG A 26 -12.88 4.95 -3.19
N VAL A 27 -11.64 4.52 -3.08
CA VAL A 27 -11.23 3.17 -3.52
C VAL A 27 -11.35 2.15 -2.39
N LEU A 28 -10.87 2.48 -1.18
CA LEU A 28 -10.79 1.53 -0.09
C LEU A 28 -12.06 1.44 0.74
N ARG A 29 -12.95 2.43 0.67
CA ARG A 29 -14.18 2.48 1.44
C ARG A 29 -15.43 2.50 0.56
N ASN A 30 -15.28 2.14 -0.70
CA ASN A 30 -16.40 2.08 -1.64
C ASN A 30 -17.54 1.18 -1.15
N HIS A 31 -17.23 0.10 -0.45
CA HIS A 31 -18.21 -0.85 0.11
C HIS A 31 -18.95 -0.28 1.33
N LEU A 32 -18.33 0.58 2.11
CA LEU A 32 -18.89 1.25 3.29
C LEU A 32 -18.29 2.64 3.42
N PRO A 33 -18.83 3.63 2.68
CA PRO A 33 -18.24 4.97 2.60
C PRO A 33 -18.16 5.72 3.93
N SER A 34 -18.92 5.33 4.94
CA SER A 34 -18.87 5.94 6.27
C SER A 34 -17.66 5.51 7.11
N LEU A 35 -16.96 4.44 6.71
CA LEU A 35 -15.78 3.99 7.44
C LEU A 35 -14.61 4.95 7.22
N PRO A 36 -13.79 5.20 8.26
CA PRO A 36 -12.63 6.06 8.11
C PRO A 36 -11.58 5.44 7.19
N ALA A 37 -10.90 6.29 6.42
CA ALA A 37 -9.79 5.91 5.55
C ALA A 37 -8.48 6.51 6.05
N GLU A 38 -8.33 6.62 7.35
CA GLU A 38 -7.19 7.19 8.03
C GLU A 38 -6.88 6.42 9.31
N ALA A 39 -5.69 6.55 9.83
CA ALA A 39 -5.27 5.92 11.07
C ALA A 39 -4.34 6.84 11.87
N ALA A 40 -4.26 6.61 13.17
CA ALA A 40 -3.35 7.38 14.02
C ALA A 40 -1.90 7.29 13.56
N SER A 41 -1.50 6.15 13.00
CA SER A 41 -0.16 5.95 12.45
C SER A 41 0.19 6.90 11.29
N ASP A 42 -0.80 7.49 10.62
CA ASP A 42 -0.55 8.44 9.53
C ASP A 42 0.23 9.68 9.98
N GLU A 43 0.11 10.06 11.23
CA GLU A 43 0.72 11.27 11.78
C GLU A 43 2.00 11.01 12.57
N LEU A 44 2.46 9.76 12.66
CA LEU A 44 3.73 9.47 13.32
C LEU A 44 4.90 10.07 12.53
N PRO A 45 5.95 10.57 13.21
CA PRO A 45 7.06 11.24 12.52
C PRO A 45 7.79 10.36 11.49
N SER A 46 7.80 9.05 11.70
CA SER A 46 8.48 8.10 10.80
C SER A 46 7.58 7.54 9.70
N THR A 47 6.33 7.99 9.64
CA THR A 47 5.40 7.57 8.59
C THR A 47 5.68 8.30 7.29
N TRP A 48 5.69 7.55 6.19
CA TRP A 48 5.88 8.09 4.85
C TRP A 48 4.67 7.75 3.97
N HIS A 49 4.43 8.62 2.99
CA HIS A 49 3.35 8.45 2.02
C HIS A 49 3.93 8.54 0.62
N LEU A 50 3.56 7.59 -0.24
CA LEU A 50 3.99 7.59 -1.64
C LEU A 50 2.79 7.71 -2.54
N GLY A 51 2.96 8.46 -3.61
CA GLY A 51 1.99 8.59 -4.69
C GLY A 51 2.58 8.13 -6.01
N ALA A 52 1.76 7.47 -6.81
CA ALA A 52 2.07 7.11 -8.18
C ALA A 52 1.33 8.05 -9.12
N PHE A 53 2.04 8.56 -10.10
CA PHE A 53 1.53 9.56 -11.05
C PHE A 53 1.68 9.08 -12.48
N ARG A 54 0.64 9.33 -13.28
CA ARG A 54 0.73 9.32 -14.75
C ARG A 54 0.60 10.77 -15.20
N GLY A 55 1.71 11.36 -15.67
CA GLY A 55 1.74 12.81 -15.89
C GLY A 55 1.46 13.57 -14.60
N HIS A 56 0.42 14.38 -14.59
CA HIS A 56 0.02 15.15 -13.41
C HIS A 56 -1.06 14.46 -12.57
N ARG A 57 -1.57 13.31 -13.01
CA ARG A 57 -2.64 12.59 -12.32
C ARG A 57 -2.09 11.69 -11.24
N LEU A 58 -2.57 11.85 -10.02
CA LEU A 58 -2.33 10.90 -8.94
C LEU A 58 -3.23 9.67 -9.16
N VAL A 59 -2.62 8.52 -9.43
CA VAL A 59 -3.34 7.28 -9.76
C VAL A 59 -3.18 6.17 -8.74
N GLY A 60 -2.34 6.37 -7.74
CA GLY A 60 -2.16 5.39 -6.68
C GLY A 60 -1.49 5.99 -5.47
N VAL A 61 -1.75 5.41 -4.29
CA VAL A 61 -1.15 5.81 -3.02
C VAL A 61 -0.82 4.60 -2.18
N VAL A 62 0.16 4.74 -1.31
CA VAL A 62 0.47 3.77 -0.25
C VAL A 62 1.17 4.49 0.89
N THR A 63 0.94 4.02 2.10
CA THR A 63 1.55 4.57 3.32
C THR A 63 2.34 3.50 4.04
N GLY A 64 3.44 3.87 4.67
CA GLY A 64 4.21 2.94 5.46
C GLY A 64 4.91 3.59 6.63
N PHE A 65 5.33 2.77 7.57
CA PHE A 65 6.00 3.19 8.79
C PHE A 65 6.72 2.01 9.45
N PRO A 66 7.75 2.27 10.28
CA PRO A 66 8.42 1.21 11.02
C PRO A 66 7.49 0.58 12.05
N GLU A 67 7.35 -0.73 11.98
CA GLU A 67 6.62 -1.51 12.98
C GLU A 67 7.05 -2.97 12.87
N ASP A 68 7.31 -3.60 14.02
CA ASP A 68 7.70 -5.00 14.04
C ASP A 68 6.62 -5.88 13.42
N ALA A 69 7.05 -6.83 12.60
CA ALA A 69 6.12 -7.80 12.04
C ALA A 69 5.62 -8.75 13.13
N PRO A 70 4.33 -9.15 13.09
CA PRO A 70 3.80 -10.13 14.03
C PRO A 70 4.66 -11.42 14.04
N GLY A 71 5.06 -11.86 15.23
CA GLY A 71 5.89 -13.05 15.38
C GLY A 71 7.39 -12.85 15.15
N HIS A 72 7.83 -11.62 14.84
CA HIS A 72 9.24 -11.30 14.59
C HIS A 72 9.70 -10.08 15.40
N PRO A 73 9.61 -10.13 16.75
CA PRO A 73 9.98 -8.99 17.56
C PRO A 73 11.46 -8.65 17.43
N GLY A 74 11.76 -7.36 17.35
CA GLY A 74 13.14 -6.86 17.30
C GLY A 74 13.82 -6.99 15.93
N VAL A 75 13.17 -7.55 14.92
CA VAL A 75 13.70 -7.60 13.55
C VAL A 75 13.30 -6.32 12.82
N PRO A 76 14.26 -5.57 12.27
CA PRO A 76 13.94 -4.33 11.56
C PRO A 76 12.92 -4.58 10.45
N ALA A 77 11.79 -3.87 10.53
CA ALA A 77 10.68 -4.09 9.63
C ALA A 77 9.95 -2.78 9.31
N GLN A 78 9.34 -2.74 8.12
CA GLN A 78 8.39 -1.72 7.72
C GLN A 78 7.03 -2.38 7.53
N ARG A 79 5.99 -1.70 7.97
CA ARG A 79 4.61 -2.03 7.66
C ARG A 79 4.10 -1.06 6.60
N PHE A 80 3.33 -1.55 5.64
CA PHE A 80 2.58 -0.66 4.73
C PHE A 80 1.10 -0.91 4.85
N ARG A 81 0.31 0.10 4.48
CA ARG A 81 -1.15 0.03 4.50
C ARG A 81 -1.74 1.09 3.57
N PHE A 82 -3.06 1.04 3.40
CA PHE A 82 -3.79 2.00 2.57
C PHE A 82 -3.27 2.08 1.13
N MET A 83 -2.93 0.95 0.54
CA MET A 83 -2.65 0.92 -0.89
C MET A 83 -3.96 1.04 -1.66
N ALA A 84 -4.06 2.05 -2.49
CA ALA A 84 -5.23 2.29 -3.32
C ALA A 84 -4.77 2.70 -4.71
N VAL A 85 -5.33 2.05 -5.74
CA VAL A 85 -5.05 2.36 -7.14
C VAL A 85 -6.35 2.78 -7.80
N GLU A 86 -6.30 3.88 -8.57
CA GLU A 86 -7.43 4.35 -9.36
C GLU A 86 -8.02 3.20 -10.16
N PRO A 87 -9.34 2.90 -10.06
CA PRO A 87 -9.93 1.74 -10.75
C PRO A 87 -9.63 1.69 -12.24
N SER A 88 -9.63 2.83 -12.93
CA SER A 88 -9.33 2.89 -14.36
C SER A 88 -7.88 2.56 -14.69
N ASP A 89 -6.99 2.59 -13.71
CA ASP A 89 -5.56 2.30 -13.87
C ASP A 89 -5.16 0.94 -13.29
N GLN A 90 -6.08 0.21 -12.70
CA GLN A 90 -5.80 -1.15 -12.19
C GLN A 90 -5.47 -2.08 -13.35
N GLY A 91 -4.50 -2.97 -13.11
CA GLY A 91 -3.98 -3.82 -14.17
C GLY A 91 -2.92 -3.16 -15.05
N GLY A 92 -2.65 -1.87 -14.85
CA GLY A 92 -1.67 -1.10 -15.63
C GLY A 92 -0.29 -0.95 -14.99
N GLY A 93 0.02 -1.71 -13.96
CA GLY A 93 1.33 -1.71 -13.31
C GLY A 93 1.53 -0.65 -12.23
N VAL A 94 0.51 0.10 -11.86
CA VAL A 94 0.61 1.15 -10.82
C VAL A 94 0.94 0.55 -9.47
N GLY A 95 0.22 -0.47 -9.04
CA GLY A 95 0.48 -1.16 -7.77
C GLY A 95 1.87 -1.78 -7.72
N THR A 96 2.31 -2.38 -8.81
CA THR A 96 3.65 -2.95 -8.94
C THR A 96 4.72 -1.87 -8.82
N ALA A 97 4.52 -0.71 -9.44
CA ALA A 97 5.45 0.42 -9.35
C ALA A 97 5.54 0.97 -7.92
N LEU A 98 4.39 1.12 -7.25
CA LEU A 98 4.36 1.54 -5.85
C LEU A 98 5.12 0.55 -4.96
N MET A 99 4.86 -0.74 -5.10
CA MET A 99 5.51 -1.75 -4.27
C MET A 99 7.00 -1.88 -4.57
N ALA A 100 7.42 -1.71 -5.81
CA ALA A 100 8.85 -1.69 -6.14
C ALA A 100 9.58 -0.58 -5.37
N GLU A 101 8.98 0.61 -5.28
CA GLU A 101 9.54 1.72 -4.52
C GLU A 101 9.53 1.45 -3.02
N VAL A 102 8.44 0.89 -2.49
CA VAL A 102 8.35 0.51 -1.07
C VAL A 102 9.45 -0.49 -0.70
N ILE A 103 9.62 -1.52 -1.51
CA ILE A 103 10.63 -2.55 -1.28
C ILE A 103 12.04 -1.96 -1.34
N GLN A 104 12.32 -1.12 -2.34
CA GLN A 104 13.60 -0.48 -2.50
C GLN A 104 13.95 0.41 -1.31
N ARG A 105 12.99 1.20 -0.84
CA ARG A 105 13.19 2.07 0.32
C ARG A 105 13.43 1.28 1.60
N ALA A 106 12.70 0.20 1.80
CA ALA A 106 12.91 -0.67 2.96
C ALA A 106 14.30 -1.30 2.96
N ARG A 107 14.75 -1.79 1.81
CA ARG A 107 16.11 -2.33 1.65
C ARG A 107 17.18 -1.28 1.92
N THR A 108 17.02 -0.10 1.40
CA THR A 108 17.98 1.01 1.58
C THR A 108 18.10 1.40 3.05
N ARG A 109 17.00 1.34 3.81
CA ARG A 109 17.01 1.60 5.25
C ARG A 109 17.65 0.50 6.09
N GLY A 110 17.90 -0.67 5.50
CA GLY A 110 18.40 -1.83 6.23
C GLY A 110 17.33 -2.67 6.90
N ASP A 111 16.08 -2.49 6.52
CA ASP A 111 15.00 -3.35 7.01
C ASP A 111 15.16 -4.76 6.46
N ARG A 112 14.73 -5.74 7.24
CA ARG A 112 14.83 -7.15 6.89
C ARG A 112 13.49 -7.75 6.52
N LEU A 113 12.41 -7.12 6.95
CA LEU A 113 11.04 -7.57 6.69
C LEU A 113 10.19 -6.40 6.21
N LEU A 114 9.27 -6.70 5.31
CA LEU A 114 8.20 -5.81 4.87
C LEU A 114 6.89 -6.57 5.02
N TRP A 115 5.90 -5.97 5.64
CA TRP A 115 4.66 -6.66 5.93
C TRP A 115 3.43 -5.76 5.86
N ALA A 116 2.30 -6.39 5.72
CA ALA A 116 1.00 -5.72 5.76
C ALA A 116 -0.09 -6.71 6.11
N ASN A 117 -1.24 -6.18 6.52
CA ASN A 117 -2.48 -6.93 6.51
C ASN A 117 -3.13 -6.69 5.14
N GLY A 118 -3.00 -7.66 4.24
CA GLY A 118 -3.50 -7.55 2.88
C GLY A 118 -4.92 -8.07 2.75
N ARG A 119 -5.75 -7.35 1.99
CA ARG A 119 -7.12 -7.82 1.69
C ARG A 119 -7.06 -9.13 0.94
N ASP A 120 -7.96 -10.04 1.25
CA ASP A 120 -8.01 -11.35 0.57
C ASP A 120 -8.16 -11.20 -0.95
N THR A 121 -8.85 -10.17 -1.41
CA THR A 121 -9.00 -9.90 -2.85
C THR A 121 -7.70 -9.47 -3.52
N ALA A 122 -6.67 -9.10 -2.77
CA ALA A 122 -5.38 -8.66 -3.30
C ALA A 122 -4.25 -9.69 -3.08
N LEU A 123 -4.54 -10.85 -2.50
CA LEU A 123 -3.48 -11.82 -2.14
C LEU A 123 -2.68 -12.29 -3.34
N ASP A 124 -3.31 -12.53 -4.48
CA ASP A 124 -2.60 -12.95 -5.69
C ASP A 124 -1.57 -11.92 -6.14
N PHE A 125 -1.90 -10.65 -6.00
CA PHE A 125 -0.98 -9.56 -6.30
C PHE A 125 0.26 -9.63 -5.39
N TYR A 126 0.07 -9.78 -4.08
CA TYR A 126 1.19 -9.87 -3.15
C TYR A 126 2.03 -11.13 -3.35
N VAL A 127 1.39 -12.25 -3.62
CA VAL A 127 2.11 -13.51 -3.90
C VAL A 127 3.00 -13.36 -5.15
N ARG A 128 2.50 -12.72 -6.19
CA ARG A 128 3.30 -12.46 -7.41
C ARG A 128 4.51 -11.56 -7.13
N LEU A 129 4.43 -10.70 -6.13
CA LEU A 129 5.56 -9.86 -5.72
C LEU A 129 6.56 -10.58 -4.81
N GLY A 130 6.27 -11.82 -4.42
CA GLY A 130 7.15 -12.62 -3.57
C GLY A 130 6.76 -12.66 -2.10
N PHE A 131 5.63 -12.08 -1.71
CA PHE A 131 5.15 -12.14 -0.34
C PHE A 131 4.63 -13.53 -0.01
N ASN A 132 4.87 -13.95 1.24
CA ASN A 132 4.23 -15.13 1.81
C ASN A 132 2.95 -14.72 2.52
N VAL A 133 1.90 -15.51 2.33
CA VAL A 133 0.66 -15.37 3.10
C VAL A 133 0.83 -16.17 4.38
N VAL A 134 0.63 -15.53 5.52
CA VAL A 134 0.91 -16.13 6.84
C VAL A 134 -0.36 -16.23 7.65
N GLY A 135 -0.62 -17.41 8.18
CA GLY A 135 -1.75 -17.65 9.09
C GLY A 135 -3.10 -17.71 8.40
N GLU A 136 -4.14 -17.55 9.19
CA GLU A 136 -5.52 -17.65 8.75
C GLU A 136 -6.11 -16.29 8.41
N SER A 137 -7.22 -16.30 7.65
CA SER A 137 -7.99 -15.09 7.37
C SER A 137 -8.55 -14.50 8.67
N PHE A 138 -8.56 -13.19 8.75
CA PHE A 138 -9.22 -12.45 9.82
C PHE A 138 -9.99 -11.27 9.24
N VAL A 139 -10.99 -10.81 9.96
CA VAL A 139 -11.74 -9.62 9.55
C VAL A 139 -11.03 -8.40 10.12
N ASP A 140 -10.56 -7.52 9.25
CA ASP A 140 -9.95 -6.26 9.67
C ASP A 140 -11.00 -5.35 10.30
N GLN A 141 -10.74 -4.86 11.50
CA GLN A 141 -11.73 -4.10 12.26
C GLN A 141 -12.06 -2.74 11.64
N VAL A 142 -11.10 -2.14 10.94
CA VAL A 142 -11.29 -0.82 10.31
C VAL A 142 -12.08 -0.96 9.02
N SER A 143 -11.66 -1.84 8.12
CA SER A 143 -12.31 -2.01 6.80
C SER A 143 -13.52 -2.95 6.86
N GLN A 144 -13.60 -3.82 7.87
CA GLN A 144 -14.62 -4.87 8.01
C GLN A 144 -14.59 -5.90 6.87
N LEU A 145 -13.42 -6.08 6.26
CA LEU A 145 -13.18 -7.04 5.18
C LEU A 145 -12.19 -8.13 5.59
N PRO A 146 -12.25 -9.31 4.96
CA PRO A 146 -11.27 -10.37 5.23
C PRO A 146 -9.87 -9.98 4.75
N HIS A 147 -8.88 -10.26 5.59
CA HIS A 147 -7.48 -9.98 5.36
C HIS A 147 -6.61 -11.18 5.74
N HIS A 148 -5.41 -11.23 5.22
CA HIS A 148 -4.32 -12.09 5.68
C HIS A 148 -3.08 -11.25 5.92
N LEU A 149 -2.26 -11.70 6.86
CA LEU A 149 -0.90 -11.16 7.00
C LEU A 149 -0.10 -11.57 5.77
N VAL A 150 0.56 -10.61 5.14
CA VAL A 150 1.52 -10.85 4.06
C VAL A 150 2.90 -10.36 4.50
N LEU A 151 3.94 -11.17 4.24
CA LEU A 151 5.28 -10.93 4.74
C LEU A 151 6.31 -11.19 3.64
N LEU A 152 7.22 -10.24 3.46
CA LEU A 152 8.33 -10.36 2.52
C LEU A 152 9.65 -10.24 3.26
N GLU A 153 10.51 -11.22 3.06
CA GLU A 153 11.91 -11.14 3.50
C GLU A 153 12.70 -10.31 2.47
N LEU A 154 13.39 -9.31 2.97
CA LEU A 154 14.12 -8.36 2.13
C LEU A 154 15.59 -8.78 1.88
#